data_416b5d9a85153b942c1a20b869f7e269
#
_entry.id   416b5d9a85153b942c1a20b869f7e269
#
_cell.length_a   1.000
_cell.length_b   1.000
_cell.length_c   1.000
_cell.angle_alpha   90.00
_cell.angle_beta   90.00
_cell.angle_gamma   90.00
#
_symmetry.space_group_name_H-M   'P 1'
#
loop_
_entity.id
_entity.type
_entity.pdbx_description
1 polymer ?
#
loop_
_entity_poly.entity_id
_entity_poly.type
_entity_poly.pdbx_seq_one_letter_code
_entity_poly.pdbx_strand_id
1 'polypeptide(L)'
;MGSVHYTSPEQARGGIVDEKSDIYSAGITMYEMITGHVPFDGDSTVTVALKHLNEVIKSPAEEVPDIPYSLECIIMKCTQKLPNKRYMSCEELLQDLKHSLVDPDGDFVRIASAGGDSDTVNYGQIKDL
;
A
#
# COMPACT_ATOMS: atom_id res chain seq x y z
N MET A 1 -15.47 1.18 -15.30
CA MET A 1 -14.26 0.42 -15.60
C MET A 1 -13.07 1.02 -14.86
N GLY A 2 -12.44 0.25 -14.01
CA GLY A 2 -11.27 0.72 -13.30
C GLY A 2 -10.03 0.74 -14.21
N SER A 3 -9.12 1.66 -13.92
CA SER A 3 -7.83 1.65 -14.59
C SER A 3 -6.97 0.54 -14.01
N VAL A 4 -6.25 -0.17 -14.86
CA VAL A 4 -5.32 -1.22 -14.45
C VAL A 4 -4.23 -0.68 -13.51
N HIS A 5 -3.94 0.61 -13.58
CA HIS A 5 -2.92 1.25 -12.75
C HIS A 5 -3.25 1.19 -11.26
N TYR A 6 -4.52 1.00 -10.91
CA TYR A 6 -4.98 0.95 -9.51
C TYR A 6 -5.48 -0.44 -9.10
N THR A 7 -5.35 -1.42 -9.98
CA THR A 7 -5.85 -2.78 -9.77
C THR A 7 -5.03 -3.51 -8.72
N SER A 8 -5.71 -4.18 -7.79
CA SER A 8 -5.03 -5.01 -6.79
C SER A 8 -4.49 -6.30 -7.42
N PRO A 9 -3.49 -6.94 -6.79
CA PRO A 9 -2.98 -8.23 -7.27
C PRO A 9 -4.06 -9.28 -7.41
N GLU A 10 -4.99 -9.38 -6.44
CA GLU A 10 -6.06 -10.38 -6.52
C GLU A 10 -7.03 -10.09 -7.66
N GLN A 11 -7.31 -8.81 -7.97
CA GLN A 11 -8.10 -8.44 -9.13
C GLN A 11 -7.40 -8.83 -10.43
N ALA A 12 -6.09 -8.61 -10.49
CA ALA A 12 -5.30 -8.97 -11.67
C ALA A 12 -5.32 -10.47 -11.94
N ARG A 13 -5.43 -11.29 -10.89
CA ARG A 13 -5.55 -12.73 -11.01
C ARG A 13 -6.97 -13.22 -11.25
N GLY A 14 -7.96 -12.32 -11.24
CA GLY A 14 -9.36 -12.72 -11.34
C GLY A 14 -9.92 -13.29 -10.05
N GLY A 15 -9.29 -12.99 -8.93
CA GLY A 15 -9.71 -13.46 -7.62
C GLY A 15 -10.84 -12.66 -7.01
N ILE A 16 -11.17 -12.99 -5.76
CA ILE A 16 -12.23 -12.33 -5.01
C ILE A 16 -11.83 -10.88 -4.71
N VAL A 17 -12.75 -9.96 -4.97
CA VAL A 17 -12.57 -8.54 -4.72
C VAL A 17 -13.40 -8.16 -3.50
N ASP A 18 -12.77 -7.49 -2.54
CA ASP A 18 -13.44 -7.04 -1.33
C ASP A 18 -12.88 -5.69 -0.88
N GLU A 19 -13.19 -5.29 0.35
CA GLU A 19 -12.75 -4.03 0.93
C GLU A 19 -11.23 -3.88 0.88
N LYS A 20 -10.48 -4.98 1.03
CA LYS A 20 -9.02 -4.93 1.01
C LYS A 20 -8.48 -4.60 -0.37
N SER A 21 -9.21 -4.93 -1.43
CA SER A 21 -8.86 -4.54 -2.80
C SER A 21 -9.03 -3.02 -2.98
N ASP A 22 -10.09 -2.46 -2.41
CA ASP A 22 -10.31 -1.01 -2.44
C ASP A 22 -9.23 -0.28 -1.66
N ILE A 23 -8.79 -0.86 -0.54
CA ILE A 23 -7.69 -0.29 0.27
C ILE A 23 -6.39 -0.25 -0.55
N TYR A 24 -6.11 -1.31 -1.31
CA TYR A 24 -4.94 -1.31 -2.20
C TYR A 24 -5.04 -0.16 -3.21
N SER A 25 -6.19 -0.02 -3.86
CA SER A 25 -6.41 1.05 -4.85
C SER A 25 -6.28 2.43 -4.22
N ALA A 26 -6.76 2.59 -2.99
CA ALA A 26 -6.59 3.84 -2.24
C ALA A 26 -5.12 4.14 -1.98
N GLY A 27 -4.34 3.10 -1.66
CA GLY A 27 -2.89 3.25 -1.47
C GLY A 27 -2.19 3.71 -2.72
N ILE A 28 -2.54 3.13 -3.87
CA ILE A 28 -1.99 3.55 -5.17
C ILE A 28 -2.37 5.00 -5.46
N THR A 29 -3.60 5.39 -5.16
CA THR A 29 -4.05 6.78 -5.34
C THR A 29 -3.24 7.73 -4.47
N MET A 30 -3.04 7.39 -3.19
CA MET A 30 -2.22 8.22 -2.31
C MET A 30 -0.77 8.32 -2.80
N TYR A 31 -0.23 7.20 -3.28
CA TYR A 31 1.11 7.19 -3.88
C TYR A 31 1.19 8.20 -5.03
N GLU A 32 0.22 8.17 -5.92
CA GLU A 32 0.18 9.09 -7.05
C GLU A 32 0.03 10.54 -6.61
N MET A 33 -0.78 10.79 -5.58
CA MET A 33 -0.95 12.14 -5.04
C MET A 33 0.35 12.72 -4.50
N ILE A 34 1.19 11.87 -3.93
CA ILE A 34 2.47 12.30 -3.33
C ILE A 34 3.56 12.44 -4.39
N THR A 35 3.68 11.48 -5.30
CA THR A 35 4.80 11.44 -6.27
C THR A 35 4.48 12.08 -7.61
N GLY A 36 3.20 12.24 -7.93
CA GLY A 36 2.77 12.75 -9.22
C GLY A 36 2.62 11.69 -10.30
N HIS A 37 2.86 10.42 -9.97
CA HIS A 37 2.69 9.33 -10.93
C HIS A 37 2.33 8.03 -10.21
N VAL A 38 1.78 7.07 -10.97
CA VAL A 38 1.48 5.74 -10.44
C VAL A 38 2.77 4.93 -10.30
N PRO A 39 2.83 3.97 -9.36
CA PRO A 39 4.05 3.20 -9.17
C PRO A 39 4.37 2.26 -10.32
N PHE A 40 3.37 1.78 -11.05
CA PHE A 40 3.58 0.87 -12.18
C PHE A 40 2.91 1.40 -13.44
N ASP A 41 3.65 1.39 -14.53
CA ASP A 41 3.15 1.76 -15.83
C ASP A 41 3.77 0.83 -16.88
N GLY A 42 3.26 0.86 -18.09
CA GLY A 42 3.75 -0.01 -19.16
C GLY A 42 2.95 0.17 -20.43
N ASP A 43 3.38 -0.56 -21.47
CA ASP A 43 2.85 -0.42 -22.83
C ASP A 43 1.46 -1.04 -23.00
N SER A 44 1.05 -1.92 -22.09
CA SER A 44 -0.24 -2.60 -22.17
C SER A 44 -0.82 -2.83 -20.78
N THR A 45 -2.14 -3.08 -20.74
CA THR A 45 -2.81 -3.41 -19.49
C THR A 45 -2.26 -4.69 -18.87
N VAL A 46 -1.88 -5.66 -19.69
CA VAL A 46 -1.30 -6.92 -19.20
C VAL A 46 0.04 -6.66 -18.51
N THR A 47 0.89 -5.82 -19.10
CA THR A 47 2.19 -5.48 -18.52
C THR A 47 2.03 -4.85 -17.14
N VAL A 48 1.10 -3.90 -17.02
CA VAL A 48 0.87 -3.22 -15.74
C VAL A 48 0.29 -4.20 -14.71
N ALA A 49 -0.67 -5.04 -15.12
CA ALA A 49 -1.25 -6.04 -14.23
C ALA A 49 -0.18 -6.99 -13.69
N LEU A 50 0.74 -7.44 -14.53
CA LEU A 50 1.84 -8.31 -14.11
C LEU A 50 2.76 -7.63 -13.12
N LYS A 51 2.98 -6.32 -13.26
CA LYS A 51 3.78 -5.57 -12.30
C LYS A 51 3.11 -5.54 -10.92
N HIS A 52 1.80 -5.33 -10.87
CA HIS A 52 1.07 -5.37 -9.60
C HIS A 52 1.17 -6.75 -8.94
N LEU A 53 1.26 -7.82 -9.73
CA LEU A 53 1.39 -9.17 -9.19
C LEU A 53 2.79 -9.46 -8.67
N ASN A 54 3.82 -8.98 -9.35
CA ASN A 54 5.18 -9.49 -9.18
C ASN A 54 6.20 -8.47 -8.69
N GLU A 55 6.00 -7.18 -8.93
CA GLU A 55 7.02 -6.19 -8.62
C GLU A 55 6.72 -5.48 -7.31
N VAL A 56 7.76 -5.22 -6.55
CA VAL A 56 7.67 -4.48 -5.30
C VAL A 56 7.48 -3.00 -5.60
N ILE A 57 6.55 -2.36 -4.90
CA ILE A 57 6.36 -0.93 -4.99
C ILE A 57 7.49 -0.26 -4.20
N LYS A 58 8.23 0.62 -4.86
CA LYS A 58 9.26 1.41 -4.18
C LYS A 58 8.60 2.44 -3.27
N SER A 59 9.22 2.71 -2.13
CA SER A 59 8.68 3.70 -1.21
C SER A 59 8.55 5.07 -1.88
N PRO A 60 7.44 5.78 -1.66
CA PRO A 60 7.32 7.14 -2.18
C PRO A 60 8.36 8.09 -1.60
N ALA A 61 8.98 7.75 -0.47
CA ALA A 61 10.05 8.55 0.13
C ALA A 61 11.31 8.59 -0.74
N GLU A 62 11.48 7.63 -1.65
CA GLU A 62 12.63 7.65 -2.56
C GLU A 62 12.57 8.84 -3.51
N GLU A 63 11.36 9.29 -3.89
CA GLU A 63 11.18 10.45 -4.75
C GLU A 63 10.81 11.70 -3.98
N VAL A 64 10.16 11.55 -2.83
CA VAL A 64 9.70 12.66 -2.00
C VAL A 64 10.24 12.45 -0.58
N PRO A 65 11.53 12.79 -0.34
CA PRO A 65 12.13 12.53 0.98
C PRO A 65 11.44 13.24 2.13
N ASP A 66 10.72 14.33 1.85
CA ASP A 66 10.02 15.12 2.86
C ASP A 66 8.65 14.53 3.25
N ILE A 67 8.24 13.42 2.64
CA ILE A 67 6.96 12.80 3.02
C ILE A 67 6.98 12.46 4.51
N PRO A 68 5.89 12.75 5.25
CA PRO A 68 5.81 12.31 6.65
C PRO A 68 5.98 10.80 6.75
N TYR A 69 6.76 10.36 7.72
CA TYR A 69 7.07 8.94 7.86
C TYR A 69 5.81 8.09 8.02
N SER A 70 4.84 8.57 8.82
CA SER A 70 3.60 7.82 9.02
C SER A 70 2.82 7.65 7.71
N LEU A 71 2.82 8.67 6.85
CA LEU A 71 2.12 8.58 5.57
C LEU A 71 2.81 7.60 4.63
N GLU A 72 4.13 7.61 4.60
CA GLU A 72 4.90 6.59 3.86
C GLU A 72 4.48 5.19 4.30
N CYS A 73 4.44 4.96 5.60
CA CYS A 73 4.08 3.66 6.17
C CYS A 73 2.64 3.26 5.83
N ILE A 74 1.71 4.21 5.89
CA ILE A 74 0.30 3.95 5.56
C ILE A 74 0.18 3.52 4.09
N ILE A 75 0.83 4.24 3.18
CA ILE A 75 0.79 3.91 1.76
C ILE A 75 1.35 2.50 1.53
N MET A 76 2.48 2.19 2.16
CA MET A 76 3.11 0.88 1.99
C MET A 76 2.28 -0.25 2.59
N LYS A 77 1.58 0.01 3.69
CA LYS A 77 0.66 -0.99 4.25
C LYS A 77 -0.54 -1.23 3.33
N CYS A 78 -1.14 -0.17 2.81
CA CYS A 78 -2.27 -0.30 1.87
C CYS A 78 -1.92 -1.12 0.65
N THR A 79 -0.69 -1.02 0.17
CA THR A 79 -0.27 -1.61 -1.10
C THR A 79 0.50 -2.93 -0.95
N GLN A 80 0.39 -3.58 0.20
CA GLN A 80 0.95 -4.92 0.37
C GLN A 80 0.30 -5.89 -0.62
N LYS A 81 1.09 -6.81 -1.17
CA LYS A 81 0.60 -7.77 -2.16
C LYS A 81 -0.44 -8.72 -1.57
N LEU A 82 -0.25 -9.12 -0.32
CA LEU A 82 -1.18 -10.03 0.37
C LEU A 82 -2.25 -9.22 1.09
N PRO A 83 -3.53 -9.49 0.84
CA PRO A 83 -4.61 -8.73 1.48
C PRO A 83 -4.55 -8.74 3.01
N ASN A 84 -4.13 -9.87 3.61
CA ASN A 84 -4.08 -9.98 5.06
C ASN A 84 -2.97 -9.15 5.69
N LYS A 85 -2.09 -8.56 4.90
CA LYS A 85 -1.06 -7.62 5.39
C LYS A 85 -1.48 -6.16 5.26
N ARG A 86 -2.61 -5.91 4.62
CA ARG A 86 -3.19 -4.58 4.51
C ARG A 86 -4.04 -4.27 5.74
N TYR A 87 -4.64 -3.09 5.76
CA TYR A 87 -5.67 -2.77 6.75
C TYR A 87 -6.84 -3.74 6.58
N MET A 88 -7.43 -4.16 7.70
CA MET A 88 -8.56 -5.10 7.68
C MET A 88 -9.85 -4.41 7.25
N SER A 89 -9.93 -3.09 7.43
CA SER A 89 -11.12 -2.32 7.11
C SER A 89 -10.74 -0.89 6.78
N CYS A 90 -11.65 -0.18 6.12
CA CYS A 90 -11.47 1.25 5.85
C CYS A 90 -11.44 2.05 7.16
N GLU A 91 -12.11 1.58 8.20
CA GLU A 91 -12.08 2.24 9.50
C GLU A 91 -10.67 2.22 10.10
N GLU A 92 -9.96 1.10 10.01
CA GLU A 92 -8.60 1.02 10.50
C GLU A 92 -7.68 1.95 9.71
N LEU A 93 -7.83 1.98 8.40
CA LEU A 93 -7.08 2.91 7.56
C LEU A 93 -7.34 4.35 7.97
N LEU A 94 -8.61 4.69 8.17
CA LEU A 94 -9.00 6.05 8.55
C LEU A 94 -8.40 6.45 9.89
N GLN A 95 -8.36 5.53 10.86
CA GLN A 95 -7.76 5.80 12.17
C GLN A 95 -6.28 6.16 12.03
N ASP A 96 -5.54 5.42 11.21
CA ASP A 96 -4.12 5.72 11.00
C ASP A 96 -3.93 7.03 10.25
N LEU A 97 -4.79 7.32 9.27
CA LEU A 97 -4.73 8.60 8.56
C LEU A 97 -4.98 9.78 9.51
N LYS A 98 -5.95 9.65 10.40
CA LYS A 98 -6.22 10.69 11.41
C LYS A 98 -5.05 10.84 12.38
N HIS A 99 -4.47 9.72 12.81
CA HIS A 99 -3.30 9.74 13.70
C HIS A 99 -2.12 10.43 13.00
N SER A 100 -1.95 10.21 11.71
CA SER A 100 -0.89 10.83 10.92
C SER A 100 -0.99 12.36 10.92
N LEU A 101 -2.19 12.91 11.00
CA LEU A 101 -2.36 14.37 11.08
C LEU A 101 -1.85 14.94 12.40
N VAL A 102 -1.89 14.16 13.47
CA VAL A 102 -1.46 14.57 14.80
C VAL A 102 0.02 14.25 15.04
N ASP A 103 0.50 13.15 14.49
CA ASP A 103 1.86 12.66 14.70
C ASP A 103 2.47 12.24 13.36
N PRO A 104 2.77 13.21 12.48
CA PRO A 104 3.19 12.90 11.09
C PRO A 104 4.41 11.98 10.99
N ASP A 105 5.37 12.12 11.88
CA ASP A 105 6.59 11.33 11.84
C ASP A 105 6.56 10.16 12.83
N GLY A 106 5.39 9.85 13.38
CA GLY A 106 5.23 8.77 14.33
C GLY A 106 5.40 7.39 13.71
N ASP A 107 5.87 6.46 14.52
CA ASP A 107 6.11 5.07 14.14
C ASP A 107 5.02 4.17 14.71
N PHE A 108 3.76 4.43 14.33
CA PHE A 108 2.60 3.72 14.87
C PHE A 108 1.97 2.73 13.89
N VAL A 109 2.35 2.75 12.62
CA VAL A 109 1.77 1.85 11.62
C VAL A 109 2.33 0.44 11.81
N ARG A 110 1.45 -0.55 11.89
CA ARG A 110 1.82 -1.95 12.12
C ARG A 110 1.39 -2.79 10.93
N ILE A 111 2.27 -3.69 10.50
CA ILE A 111 2.01 -4.62 9.40
C ILE A 111 2.16 -6.04 9.94
N ALA A 112 1.25 -6.95 9.55
CA ALA A 112 1.33 -8.34 9.96
C ALA A 112 2.66 -8.95 9.52
N SER A 113 3.32 -9.67 10.42
CA SER A 113 4.60 -10.31 10.10
C SER A 113 4.38 -11.50 9.16
N ALA A 114 5.44 -11.86 8.43
CA ALA A 114 5.35 -12.89 7.40
C ALA A 114 4.96 -14.27 7.94
N GLY A 115 5.27 -14.57 9.20
CA GLY A 115 5.05 -15.89 9.76
C GLY A 115 4.00 -15.96 10.85
N GLY A 116 3.36 -14.86 11.23
CA GLY A 116 2.48 -14.84 12.37
C GLY A 116 1.09 -14.36 12.07
N ASP A 117 0.08 -15.04 12.61
CA ASP A 117 -1.30 -14.62 12.45
C ASP A 117 -1.66 -13.44 13.33
N SER A 118 -1.02 -13.34 14.49
CA SER A 118 -1.31 -12.30 15.47
C SER A 118 -0.16 -11.32 15.70
N ASP A 119 1.02 -11.63 15.17
CA ASP A 119 2.19 -10.78 15.35
C ASP A 119 2.20 -9.65 14.32
N THR A 120 2.55 -8.47 14.77
CA THR A 120 2.73 -7.32 13.89
C THR A 120 4.09 -6.69 14.18
N VAL A 121 4.62 -5.99 13.19
CA VAL A 121 5.88 -5.27 13.31
C VAL A 121 5.71 -3.87 12.72
N ASN A 122 6.64 -3.00 13.06
CA ASN A 122 6.70 -1.68 12.43
C ASN A 122 7.13 -1.83 10.98
N TYR A 123 6.68 -0.91 10.15
CA TYR A 123 7.09 -0.90 8.74
C TYR A 123 8.61 -0.88 8.61
N GLY A 124 9.30 -0.08 9.44
CA GLY A 124 10.76 0.01 9.39
C GLY A 124 11.45 -1.34 9.63
N GLN A 125 10.89 -2.18 10.50
CA GLN A 125 11.44 -3.51 10.77
C GLN A 125 11.31 -4.43 9.55
N ILE A 126 10.20 -4.33 8.81
CA ILE A 126 10.00 -5.09 7.58
C ILE A 126 10.94 -4.59 6.48
N LYS A 127 11.07 -3.29 6.36
CA LYS A 127 11.87 -2.64 5.33
C LYS A 127 13.35 -3.04 5.41
N ASP A 128 13.83 -3.31 6.62
CA ASP A 128 15.24 -3.66 6.86
C ASP A 128 15.54 -5.14 6.62
N LEU A 129 14.51 -5.93 6.35
CA LEU A 129 14.70 -7.33 6.00
C LEU A 129 15.08 -7.46 4.52
#